data_92f87f72fb906fe26fadcb72b89aac4c
#
_entry.id   92f87f72fb906fe26fadcb72b89aac4c
#
_cell.length_a   1.000
_cell.length_b   1.000
_cell.length_c   1.000
_cell.angle_alpha   90.00
_cell.angle_beta   90.00
_cell.angle_gamma   90.00
#
_symmetry.space_group_name_H-M   'P 1'
#
loop_
_entity.id
_entity.type
_entity.pdbx_description
1 polymer ?
#
loop_
_entity_poly.entity_id
_entity_poly.type
_entity_poly.pdbx_seq_one_letter_code
_entity_poly.pdbx_strand_id
1 'polypeptide(L)'
;IDRETLLRNFLGEVFEARILFEADAARLAAQNRTSEDLKCLQEALVNHEKALVLYHKGEISAEVMMEYDGAIHLGIAASAHNNFMLQIIEAIRHVTIEKDFFAEQYTVDRQHFAESQKMHREIVTAIENQDMDIAYRKMQEHIIQIRAALDLDSIRRTGK
;
A
#
# COMPACT_ATOMS: atom_id res chain seq x y z
N ILE A 1 -9.49 -22.77 -17.02
CA ILE A 1 -8.60 -21.84 -16.32
C ILE A 1 -8.38 -22.37 -14.92
N ASP A 2 -7.13 -22.58 -14.55
CA ASP A 2 -6.81 -23.08 -13.21
C ASP A 2 -7.04 -21.98 -12.15
N ARG A 3 -7.14 -22.43 -10.89
CA ARG A 3 -7.43 -21.55 -9.75
C ARG A 3 -6.35 -20.47 -9.57
N GLU A 4 -5.10 -20.81 -9.81
CA GLU A 4 -3.98 -19.89 -9.67
C GLU A 4 -4.10 -18.73 -10.66
N THR A 5 -4.39 -19.01 -11.92
CA THR A 5 -4.60 -18.01 -12.96
C THR A 5 -5.77 -17.08 -12.63
N LEU A 6 -6.88 -17.62 -12.13
CA LEU A 6 -8.04 -16.83 -11.71
C LEU A 6 -7.68 -15.89 -10.57
N LEU A 7 -6.95 -16.38 -9.56
CA LEU A 7 -6.53 -15.57 -8.42
C LEU A 7 -5.58 -14.45 -8.82
N ARG A 8 -4.67 -14.71 -9.75
CA ARG A 8 -3.73 -13.72 -10.26
C ARG A 8 -4.41 -12.64 -11.09
N ASN A 9 -5.37 -13.01 -11.93
CA ASN A 9 -6.19 -12.06 -12.68
C ASN A 9 -6.98 -11.17 -11.72
N PHE A 10 -7.57 -11.75 -10.69
CA PHE A 10 -8.28 -11.02 -9.64
C PHE A 10 -7.36 -10.03 -8.91
N LEU A 11 -6.13 -10.44 -8.60
CA LEU A 11 -5.13 -9.55 -8.01
C LEU A 11 -4.79 -8.37 -8.91
N GLY A 12 -4.63 -8.60 -10.20
CA GLY A 12 -4.43 -7.53 -11.18
C GLY A 12 -5.54 -6.48 -11.12
N GLU A 13 -6.80 -6.93 -11.03
CA GLU A 13 -7.97 -6.06 -10.88
C GLU A 13 -7.97 -5.32 -9.54
N VAL A 14 -7.60 -5.99 -8.45
CA VAL A 14 -7.45 -5.34 -7.13
C VAL A 14 -6.41 -4.23 -7.18
N PHE A 15 -5.26 -4.46 -7.84
CA PHE A 15 -4.23 -3.43 -7.99
C PHE A 15 -4.68 -2.27 -8.88
N GLU A 16 -5.45 -2.52 -9.92
CA GLU A 16 -6.08 -1.45 -10.72
C GLU A 16 -6.98 -0.57 -9.84
N ALA A 17 -7.81 -1.18 -9.01
CA ALA A 17 -8.67 -0.45 -8.06
C ALA A 17 -7.84 0.32 -7.02
N ARG A 18 -6.78 -0.27 -6.48
CA ARG A 18 -5.86 0.40 -5.55
C ARG A 18 -5.22 1.63 -6.16
N ILE A 19 -4.73 1.52 -7.39
CA ILE A 19 -4.11 2.66 -8.10
C ILE A 19 -5.10 3.81 -8.21
N LEU A 20 -6.35 3.53 -8.58
CA LEU A 20 -7.39 4.55 -8.72
C LEU A 20 -7.76 5.19 -7.38
N PHE A 21 -8.10 4.39 -6.38
CA PHE A 21 -8.65 4.90 -5.12
C PHE A 21 -7.58 5.44 -4.17
N GLU A 22 -6.45 4.78 -4.03
CA GLU A 22 -5.42 5.22 -3.09
C GLU A 22 -4.67 6.46 -3.60
N ALA A 23 -4.46 6.61 -4.90
CA ALA A 23 -3.87 7.83 -5.46
C ALA A 23 -4.77 9.06 -5.24
N ASP A 24 -6.08 8.92 -5.48
CA ASP A 24 -7.05 9.99 -5.20
C ASP A 24 -7.17 10.27 -3.70
N ALA A 25 -7.11 9.24 -2.86
CA ALA A 25 -7.10 9.41 -1.41
C ALA A 25 -5.87 10.21 -0.94
N ALA A 26 -4.69 9.95 -1.48
CA ALA A 26 -3.47 10.72 -1.17
C ALA A 26 -3.61 12.19 -1.58
N ARG A 27 -4.19 12.46 -2.73
CA ARG A 27 -4.49 13.84 -3.18
C ARG A 27 -5.43 14.55 -2.21
N LEU A 28 -6.53 13.90 -1.83
CA LEU A 28 -7.49 14.45 -0.87
C LEU A 28 -6.88 14.60 0.52
N ALA A 29 -6.00 13.69 0.94
CA ALA A 29 -5.26 13.81 2.19
C ALA A 29 -4.39 15.07 2.18
N ALA A 30 -3.69 15.36 1.10
CA ALA A 30 -2.91 16.59 0.97
C ALA A 30 -3.79 17.85 1.06
N GLN A 31 -5.02 17.78 0.58
CA GLN A 31 -5.97 18.88 0.65
C GLN A 31 -6.57 19.05 2.06
N ASN A 32 -6.96 17.95 2.70
CA ASN A 32 -7.87 17.94 3.85
C ASN A 32 -7.21 17.59 5.19
N ARG A 33 -5.96 17.13 5.19
CA ARG A 33 -5.29 16.67 6.40
C ARG A 33 -5.30 17.72 7.50
N THR A 34 -5.49 17.29 8.73
CA THR A 34 -5.32 18.10 9.92
C THR A 34 -3.90 17.94 10.51
N SER A 35 -3.55 18.75 11.50
CA SER A 35 -2.30 18.57 12.25
C SER A 35 -2.26 17.25 13.01
N GLU A 36 -3.41 16.78 13.49
CA GLU A 36 -3.51 15.49 14.17
C GLU A 36 -3.32 14.34 13.19
N ASP A 37 -3.86 14.42 11.97
CA ASP A 37 -3.62 13.43 10.92
C ASP A 37 -2.13 13.30 10.61
N LEU A 38 -1.41 14.42 10.47
CA LEU A 38 0.02 14.42 10.26
C LEU A 38 0.79 13.73 11.37
N LYS A 39 0.41 13.99 12.62
CA LYS A 39 1.02 13.34 13.77
C LYS A 39 0.84 11.83 13.70
N CYS A 40 -0.37 11.36 13.41
CA CYS A 40 -0.65 9.94 13.23
C CYS A 40 0.15 9.33 12.08
N LEU A 41 0.28 10.01 10.94
CA LEU A 41 1.08 9.57 9.82
C LEU A 41 2.56 9.48 10.15
N GLN A 42 3.12 10.46 10.86
CA GLN A 42 4.50 10.42 11.32
C GLN A 42 4.76 9.26 12.29
N GLU A 43 3.84 8.99 13.21
CA GLU A 43 3.91 7.84 14.11
C GLU A 43 3.87 6.52 13.32
N ALA A 44 2.99 6.42 12.33
CA ALA A 44 2.89 5.23 11.48
C ALA A 44 4.18 4.97 10.69
N LEU A 45 4.83 6.03 10.17
CA LEU A 45 6.14 5.92 9.51
C LEU A 45 7.23 5.41 10.46
N VAL A 46 7.29 5.94 11.67
CA VAL A 46 8.26 5.51 12.69
C VAL A 46 8.03 4.05 13.07
N ASN A 47 6.78 3.66 13.27
CA ASN A 47 6.42 2.27 13.60
C ASN A 47 6.79 1.30 12.48
N HIS A 48 6.55 1.69 11.23
CA HIS A 48 6.95 0.91 10.05
C HIS A 48 8.48 0.74 9.99
N GLU A 49 9.23 1.79 10.23
CA GLU A 49 10.70 1.74 10.25
C GLU A 49 11.23 0.80 11.34
N LYS A 50 10.67 0.88 12.55
CA LYS A 50 11.01 -0.05 13.65
C LYS A 50 10.65 -1.50 13.30
N ALA A 51 9.46 -1.71 12.73
CA ALA A 51 9.02 -3.03 12.30
C ALA A 51 9.93 -3.60 11.20
N LEU A 52 10.42 -2.77 10.29
CA LEU A 52 11.35 -3.19 9.24
C LEU A 52 12.66 -3.73 9.82
N VAL A 53 13.19 -3.11 10.87
CA VAL A 53 14.37 -3.60 11.59
C VAL A 53 14.10 -4.99 12.19
N LEU A 54 12.96 -5.17 12.85
CA LEU A 54 12.57 -6.46 13.45
C LEU A 54 12.35 -7.53 12.37
N TYR A 55 11.75 -7.17 11.26
CA TYR A 55 11.55 -8.07 10.13
C TYR A 55 12.89 -8.55 9.54
N HIS A 56 13.85 -7.65 9.35
CA HIS A 56 15.19 -8.01 8.86
C HIS A 56 15.94 -8.93 9.83
N LYS A 57 15.67 -8.83 11.12
CA LYS A 57 16.21 -9.73 12.14
C LYS A 57 15.48 -11.07 12.24
N GLY A 58 14.37 -11.23 11.54
CA GLY A 58 13.51 -12.40 11.62
C GLY A 58 12.66 -12.47 12.90
N GLU A 59 12.50 -11.36 13.62
CA GLU A 59 11.74 -11.28 14.86
C GLU A 59 10.24 -11.11 14.65
N ILE A 60 9.83 -10.63 13.49
CA ILE A 60 8.42 -10.56 13.07
C ILE A 60 8.25 -11.18 11.70
N SER A 61 7.02 -11.68 11.43
CA SER A 61 6.67 -12.28 10.15
C SER A 61 6.38 -11.21 9.08
N ALA A 62 6.36 -11.64 7.81
CA ALA A 62 5.92 -10.78 6.71
C ALA A 62 4.48 -10.30 6.90
N GLU A 63 3.60 -11.13 7.45
CA GLU A 63 2.21 -10.76 7.76
C GLU A 63 2.12 -9.61 8.74
N VAL A 64 2.91 -9.67 9.83
CA VAL A 64 2.99 -8.59 10.81
C VAL A 64 3.58 -7.33 10.17
N MET A 65 4.62 -7.47 9.33
CA MET A 65 5.18 -6.32 8.60
C MET A 65 4.14 -5.65 7.70
N MET A 66 3.28 -6.44 7.05
CA MET A 66 2.20 -5.91 6.20
C MET A 66 1.13 -5.15 6.99
N GLU A 67 0.92 -5.45 8.26
CA GLU A 67 0.02 -4.66 9.12
C GLU A 67 0.57 -3.25 9.33
N TYR A 68 1.87 -3.10 9.56
CA TYR A 68 2.51 -1.79 9.68
C TYR A 68 2.49 -1.00 8.35
N ASP A 69 2.69 -1.68 7.24
CA ASP A 69 2.51 -1.11 5.91
C ASP A 69 1.08 -0.62 5.69
N GLY A 70 0.11 -1.47 6.02
CA GLY A 70 -1.32 -1.15 5.94
C GLY A 70 -1.73 0.04 6.78
N ALA A 71 -1.15 0.22 7.95
CA ALA A 71 -1.45 1.35 8.83
C ALA A 71 -1.12 2.70 8.18
N ILE A 72 -0.05 2.77 7.37
CA ILE A 72 0.29 3.97 6.61
C ILE A 72 -0.76 4.25 5.53
N HIS A 73 -1.11 3.26 4.72
CA HIS A 73 -2.10 3.41 3.65
C HIS A 73 -3.49 3.81 4.18
N LEU A 74 -3.93 3.16 5.26
CA LEU A 74 -5.21 3.51 5.91
C LEU A 74 -5.15 4.86 6.60
N GLY A 75 -4.02 5.25 7.18
CA GLY A 75 -3.81 6.58 7.73
C GLY A 75 -3.91 7.67 6.68
N ILE A 76 -3.35 7.46 5.50
CA ILE A 76 -3.49 8.38 4.36
C ILE A 76 -4.95 8.47 3.92
N ALA A 77 -5.64 7.34 3.78
CA ALA A 77 -7.04 7.31 3.41
C ALA A 77 -7.93 8.01 4.44
N ALA A 78 -7.66 7.84 5.74
CA ALA A 78 -8.37 8.54 6.82
C ALA A 78 -8.13 10.06 6.77
N SER A 79 -6.92 10.47 6.41
CA SER A 79 -6.56 11.91 6.28
C SER A 79 -7.25 12.61 5.10
N ALA A 80 -7.83 11.86 4.18
CA ALA A 80 -8.66 12.40 3.10
C ALA A 80 -10.00 12.97 3.58
N HIS A 81 -10.45 12.57 4.77
CA HIS A 81 -11.74 12.97 5.35
C HIS A 81 -12.94 12.71 4.43
N ASN A 82 -12.88 11.61 3.71
CA ASN A 82 -13.95 11.03 2.92
C ASN A 82 -14.23 9.61 3.40
N ASN A 83 -15.22 9.47 4.28
CA ASN A 83 -15.52 8.19 4.94
C ASN A 83 -15.94 7.10 3.95
N PHE A 84 -16.59 7.46 2.85
CA PHE A 84 -16.98 6.49 1.84
C PHE A 84 -15.75 5.90 1.13
N MET A 85 -14.81 6.75 0.74
CA MET A 85 -13.54 6.33 0.14
C MET A 85 -12.71 5.50 1.11
N LEU A 86 -12.67 5.88 2.38
CA LEU A 86 -11.99 5.09 3.41
C LEU A 86 -12.55 3.68 3.51
N GLN A 87 -13.87 3.54 3.54
CA GLN A 87 -14.52 2.22 3.57
C GLN A 87 -14.19 1.37 2.35
N ILE A 88 -14.14 1.96 1.15
CA ILE A 88 -13.75 1.26 -0.06
C ILE A 88 -12.30 0.76 0.05
N ILE A 89 -11.38 1.61 0.50
CA ILE A 89 -9.96 1.25 0.64
C ILE A 89 -9.78 0.18 1.72
N GLU A 90 -10.48 0.29 2.84
CA GLU A 90 -10.50 -0.75 3.87
C GLU A 90 -10.98 -2.10 3.32
N ALA A 91 -12.06 -2.10 2.54
CA ALA A 91 -12.58 -3.31 1.92
C ALA A 91 -11.59 -3.94 0.93
N ILE A 92 -10.93 -3.14 0.12
CA ILE A 92 -9.90 -3.60 -0.81
C ILE A 92 -8.73 -4.24 -0.05
N ARG A 93 -8.26 -3.60 1.03
CA ARG A 93 -7.18 -4.15 1.85
C ARG A 93 -7.58 -5.43 2.56
N HIS A 94 -8.79 -5.49 3.07
CA HIS A 94 -9.34 -6.69 3.72
C HIS A 94 -9.35 -7.89 2.77
N VAL A 95 -9.85 -7.72 1.56
CA VAL A 95 -9.81 -8.74 0.50
C VAL A 95 -8.37 -9.17 0.19
N THR A 96 -7.43 -8.23 0.24
CA THR A 96 -6.03 -8.47 -0.06
C THR A 96 -5.33 -9.29 1.05
N ILE A 97 -5.67 -9.05 2.32
CA ILE A 97 -5.03 -9.66 3.50
C ILE A 97 -5.67 -11.00 3.87
N GLU A 98 -7.00 -11.11 3.81
CA GLU A 98 -7.73 -12.31 4.26
C GLU A 98 -7.57 -13.53 3.36
N LYS A 99 -7.16 -13.34 2.12
CA LYS A 99 -6.90 -14.49 1.29
C LYS A 99 -5.46 -14.94 1.51
N ASP A 100 -5.27 -16.08 2.15
CA ASP A 100 -4.02 -16.83 2.35
C ASP A 100 -3.11 -16.87 1.11
N PHE A 101 -3.65 -16.47 -0.02
CA PHE A 101 -2.97 -16.33 -1.29
C PHE A 101 -1.78 -15.36 -1.23
N PHE A 102 -1.87 -14.28 -0.47
CA PHE A 102 -0.77 -13.33 -0.32
C PHE A 102 0.33 -13.85 0.61
N ALA A 103 -0.02 -14.54 1.68
CA ALA A 103 0.95 -15.07 2.63
C ALA A 103 1.83 -16.17 2.02
N GLU A 104 1.28 -17.01 1.14
CA GLU A 104 2.00 -18.12 0.53
C GLU A 104 2.75 -17.76 -0.76
N GLN A 105 2.25 -16.79 -1.53
CA GLN A 105 2.81 -16.40 -2.84
C GLN A 105 3.68 -15.14 -2.77
N TYR A 106 3.57 -14.38 -1.69
CA TYR A 106 4.35 -13.19 -1.44
C TYR A 106 5.66 -13.56 -0.72
N THR A 107 6.59 -14.10 -1.43
CA THR A 107 7.99 -13.90 -1.04
C THR A 107 8.31 -12.45 -1.32
N VAL A 108 7.81 -11.56 -0.47
CA VAL A 108 8.17 -10.15 -0.55
C VAL A 108 9.65 -10.08 -0.26
N ASP A 109 10.41 -9.71 -1.26
CA ASP A 109 11.82 -9.43 -1.12
C ASP A 109 11.99 -8.41 0.03
N ARG A 110 12.92 -8.69 0.94
CA ARG A 110 13.24 -7.78 2.06
C ARG A 110 13.53 -6.36 1.58
N GLN A 111 14.13 -6.25 0.40
CA GLN A 111 14.40 -4.97 -0.25
C GLN A 111 13.14 -4.20 -0.61
N HIS A 112 12.05 -4.90 -0.95
CA HIS A 112 10.78 -4.26 -1.28
C HIS A 112 10.24 -3.42 -0.12
N PHE A 113 10.28 -3.90 1.12
CA PHE A 113 9.81 -3.14 2.28
C PHE A 113 10.67 -1.91 2.56
N ALA A 114 11.97 -1.98 2.31
CA ALA A 114 12.88 -0.82 2.45
C ALA A 114 12.58 0.24 1.38
N GLU A 115 12.33 -0.15 0.15
CA GLU A 115 11.92 0.75 -0.93
C GLU A 115 10.54 1.37 -0.65
N SER A 116 9.59 0.58 -0.16
CA SER A 116 8.28 1.06 0.27
C SER A 116 8.38 2.11 1.37
N GLN A 117 9.28 1.92 2.34
CA GLN A 117 9.49 2.90 3.41
C GLN A 117 9.88 4.27 2.86
N LYS A 118 10.78 4.31 1.90
CA LYS A 118 11.18 5.56 1.23
C LYS A 118 10.00 6.21 0.52
N MET A 119 9.22 5.43 -0.21
CA MET A 119 8.06 5.93 -0.96
C MET A 119 6.95 6.43 -0.04
N HIS A 120 6.67 5.73 1.05
CA HIS A 120 5.72 6.19 2.07
C HIS A 120 6.12 7.54 2.64
N ARG A 121 7.41 7.72 2.93
CA ARG A 121 7.93 8.99 3.44
C ARG A 121 7.76 10.13 2.43
N GLU A 122 8.00 9.87 1.16
CA GLU A 122 7.79 10.86 0.08
C GLU A 122 6.32 11.26 -0.05
N ILE A 123 5.40 10.29 0.05
CA ILE A 123 3.96 10.55 0.01
C ILE A 123 3.52 11.40 1.21
N VAL A 124 3.94 11.01 2.41
CA VAL A 124 3.59 11.76 3.64
C VAL A 124 4.18 13.17 3.63
N THR A 125 5.38 13.35 3.10
CA THR A 125 5.97 14.69 2.91
C THR A 125 5.14 15.55 1.97
N ALA A 126 4.65 14.99 0.87
CA ALA A 126 3.76 15.71 -0.04
C ALA A 126 2.42 16.08 0.63
N ILE A 127 1.88 15.19 1.47
CA ILE A 127 0.67 15.46 2.26
C ILE A 127 0.92 16.57 3.29
N GLU A 128 2.06 16.54 3.97
CA GLU A 128 2.47 17.58 4.91
C GLU A 128 2.54 18.95 4.22
N ASN A 129 3.17 19.00 3.05
CA ASN A 129 3.31 20.22 2.25
C ASN A 129 2.04 20.62 1.51
N GLN A 130 0.97 19.84 1.62
CA GLN A 130 -0.29 20.03 0.91
C GLN A 130 -0.12 20.11 -0.63
N ASP A 131 0.85 19.36 -1.14
CA ASP A 131 1.08 19.20 -2.57
C ASP A 131 0.24 18.05 -3.11
N MET A 132 -0.95 18.38 -3.59
CA MET A 132 -1.95 17.43 -4.07
C MET A 132 -1.45 16.60 -5.25
N ASP A 133 -0.77 17.23 -6.20
CA ASP A 133 -0.31 16.58 -7.43
C ASP A 133 0.85 15.62 -7.15
N ILE A 134 1.78 16.01 -6.29
CA ILE A 134 2.89 15.12 -5.89
C ILE A 134 2.37 13.96 -5.04
N ALA A 135 1.47 14.21 -4.09
CA ALA A 135 0.87 13.14 -3.28
C ALA A 135 0.17 12.09 -4.15
N TYR A 136 -0.64 12.53 -5.11
CA TYR A 136 -1.30 11.67 -6.09
C TYR A 136 -0.29 10.83 -6.89
N ARG A 137 0.65 11.49 -7.50
CA ARG A 137 1.64 10.86 -8.39
C ARG A 137 2.53 9.87 -7.64
N LYS A 138 2.99 10.23 -6.45
CA LYS A 138 3.84 9.35 -5.62
C LYS A 138 3.09 8.12 -5.12
N MET A 139 1.85 8.25 -4.74
CA MET A 139 1.03 7.09 -4.38
C MET A 139 0.78 6.19 -5.59
N GLN A 140 0.46 6.75 -6.73
CA GLN A 140 0.28 6.00 -7.97
C GLN A 140 1.55 5.21 -8.33
N GLU A 141 2.71 5.86 -8.35
CA GLU A 141 4.01 5.23 -8.61
C GLU A 141 4.31 4.11 -7.62
N HIS A 142 4.01 4.34 -6.35
CA HIS A 142 4.23 3.35 -5.29
C HIS A 142 3.44 2.07 -5.53
N ILE A 143 2.15 2.17 -5.80
CA ILE A 143 1.31 0.99 -6.01
C ILE A 143 1.66 0.28 -7.33
N ILE A 144 2.02 1.02 -8.37
CA ILE A 144 2.51 0.46 -9.63
C ILE A 144 3.81 -0.34 -9.39
N GLN A 145 4.72 0.14 -8.56
CA GLN A 145 5.94 -0.59 -8.21
C GLN A 145 5.65 -1.87 -7.42
N ILE A 146 4.71 -1.83 -6.48
CA ILE A 146 4.27 -3.04 -5.76
C ILE A 146 3.74 -4.08 -6.75
N ARG A 147 2.88 -3.66 -7.66
CA ARG A 147 2.32 -4.53 -8.71
C ARG A 147 3.42 -5.16 -9.58
N ALA A 148 4.39 -4.36 -9.99
CA ALA A 148 5.52 -4.84 -10.80
C ALA A 148 6.39 -5.85 -10.04
N ALA A 149 6.63 -5.64 -8.75
CA ALA A 149 7.39 -6.55 -7.89
C ALA A 149 6.71 -7.92 -7.74
N LEU A 150 5.38 -7.99 -7.89
CA LEU A 150 4.61 -9.24 -7.84
C LEU A 150 4.65 -10.04 -9.13
N ASP A 151 5.28 -9.52 -10.17
CA ASP A 151 5.38 -10.14 -11.50
C ASP A 151 4.02 -10.61 -12.07
N LEU A 152 2.96 -9.89 -11.74
CA LEU A 152 1.61 -10.20 -12.23
C LEU A 152 1.50 -10.09 -13.75
N ASP A 153 2.39 -9.31 -14.38
CA ASP A 153 2.38 -9.09 -15.82
C ASP A 153 3.08 -10.22 -16.61
N SER A 154 3.99 -10.98 -15.99
CA SER A 154 4.66 -12.11 -16.67
C SER A 154 3.71 -13.24 -17.00
N ILE A 155 2.62 -13.36 -16.27
CA ILE A 155 1.64 -14.44 -16.37
C ILE A 155 0.65 -14.18 -17.49
N ARG A 156 0.33 -12.93 -17.79
CA ARG A 156 -0.44 -12.58 -19.00
C ARG A 156 0.27 -13.02 -20.28
N ARG A 157 1.59 -13.21 -20.24
CA ARG A 157 2.41 -13.62 -21.40
C ARG A 157 2.56 -15.13 -21.56
N THR A 158 2.39 -15.92 -20.49
CA THR A 158 2.51 -17.40 -20.54
C THR A 158 1.18 -18.11 -20.77
N GLY A 159 0.07 -17.40 -20.76
CA GLY A 159 -1.27 -17.93 -21.03
C GLY A 159 -1.69 -17.88 -22.51
N LYS A 160 -0.72 -17.91 -23.44
CA LYS A 160 -0.98 -18.10 -24.87
C LYS A 160 -0.78 -19.54 -25.27
#